data_bb2b93e53682bddb629a98eb05611cfa
#
_entry.id   bb2b93e53682bddb629a98eb05611cfa
#
_cell.length_a   1.000
_cell.length_b   1.000
_cell.length_c   1.000
_cell.angle_alpha   90.00
_cell.angle_beta   90.00
_cell.angle_gamma   90.00
#
_symmetry.space_group_name_H-M   'P 1'
#
loop_
_entity.id
_entity.type
_entity.pdbx_description
1 polymer ?
#
loop_
_entity_poly.entity_id
_entity_poly.type
_entity_poly.pdbx_seq_one_letter_code
_entity_poly.pdbx_strand_id
1 'polypeptide(L)'
;LEDEEGNEEELQNTEDEQPEERESSLQSPINTDARSRRVFITHGKNKNFIEPIKKLLGFGELIPVVSVDKQSVSKPVPDKVMDDMRGCGAAIIHVDAERTLLDRDANELTLVNKNVLIEIGAAMALYGRRFILLVREGVKLPSNLQGLYEVRYSSVNLDGDATIRLLEAINDIKKQSIPGSLQP
;
A
#
# COMPACT_ATOMS: atom_id res chain seq x y z
N LEU A 1 -58.92 -70.01 31.54
CA LEU A 1 -58.69 -69.02 32.59
C LEU A 1 -57.47 -68.20 32.25
N GLU A 2 -57.76 -66.92 31.95
CA GLU A 2 -57.04 -65.71 32.24
C GLU A 2 -55.76 -65.50 31.38
N ASP A 3 -55.82 -64.68 30.32
CA ASP A 3 -55.69 -63.22 30.18
C ASP A 3 -54.30 -62.74 30.60
N GLU A 4 -53.54 -62.33 29.63
CA GLU A 4 -52.64 -61.20 29.85
C GLU A 4 -52.30 -60.50 28.51
N GLU A 5 -52.60 -59.23 28.58
CA GLU A 5 -52.47 -58.26 27.50
C GLU A 5 -51.01 -57.94 27.20
N GLY A 6 -50.73 -57.77 25.93
CA GLY A 6 -49.45 -57.23 25.45
C GLY A 6 -49.30 -55.73 25.67
N ASN A 7 -48.10 -55.34 25.99
CA ASN A 7 -47.72 -53.98 26.01
C ASN A 7 -46.64 -53.77 24.93
N GLU A 8 -47.00 -53.11 23.87
CA GLU A 8 -46.06 -52.62 22.79
C GLU A 8 -45.34 -51.36 23.25
N GLU A 9 -44.06 -51.46 23.57
CA GLU A 9 -43.21 -50.30 23.79
C GLU A 9 -42.71 -49.78 22.45
N GLU A 10 -43.19 -48.60 22.11
CA GLU A 10 -42.68 -47.78 21.02
C GLU A 10 -41.23 -47.33 21.32
N LEU A 11 -40.28 -47.85 20.55
CA LEU A 11 -38.92 -47.32 20.50
C LEU A 11 -38.89 -46.01 19.72
N GLN A 12 -38.84 -44.89 20.44
CA GLN A 12 -38.57 -43.58 19.88
C GLN A 12 -37.12 -43.53 19.41
N ASN A 13 -36.97 -43.37 18.11
CA ASN A 13 -35.71 -43.17 17.44
C ASN A 13 -35.28 -41.69 17.63
N THR A 14 -34.34 -41.43 18.54
CA THR A 14 -33.72 -40.12 18.67
C THR A 14 -32.64 -40.00 17.63
N GLU A 15 -32.93 -39.26 16.57
CA GLU A 15 -31.94 -38.80 15.59
C GLU A 15 -31.00 -37.80 16.26
N ASP A 16 -29.74 -38.20 16.40
CA ASP A 16 -28.64 -37.34 16.80
C ASP A 16 -28.39 -36.28 15.69
N GLU A 17 -28.91 -35.08 15.91
CA GLU A 17 -28.51 -33.91 15.12
C GLU A 17 -27.09 -33.53 15.53
N GLN A 18 -26.12 -33.83 14.65
CA GLN A 18 -24.79 -33.26 14.71
C GLN A 18 -24.87 -31.77 14.35
N PRO A 19 -24.25 -30.88 15.14
CA PRO A 19 -24.15 -29.48 14.76
C PRO A 19 -23.18 -29.34 13.57
N GLU A 20 -23.73 -28.95 12.40
CA GLU A 20 -22.94 -28.52 11.27
C GLU A 20 -22.05 -27.36 11.72
N GLU A 21 -20.76 -27.62 11.84
CA GLU A 21 -19.73 -26.58 11.92
C GLU A 21 -19.82 -25.73 10.66
N ARG A 22 -20.46 -24.56 10.76
CA ARG A 22 -20.40 -23.52 9.77
C ARG A 22 -18.97 -22.98 9.78
N GLU A 23 -18.14 -23.52 8.91
CA GLU A 23 -16.90 -22.85 8.49
C GLU A 23 -17.28 -21.46 7.96
N SER A 24 -17.19 -20.47 8.83
CA SER A 24 -17.22 -19.08 8.42
C SER A 24 -15.92 -18.83 7.65
N SER A 25 -15.98 -19.03 6.34
CA SER A 25 -14.95 -18.56 5.43
C SER A 25 -14.79 -17.06 5.64
N LEU A 26 -13.72 -16.68 6.34
CA LEU A 26 -13.23 -15.31 6.44
C LEU A 26 -12.80 -14.86 5.04
N GLN A 27 -13.78 -14.56 4.21
CA GLN A 27 -13.55 -13.84 2.97
C GLN A 27 -13.15 -12.43 3.36
N SER A 28 -11.86 -12.14 3.22
CA SER A 28 -11.36 -10.76 3.28
C SER A 28 -12.24 -9.90 2.37
N PRO A 29 -12.70 -8.73 2.81
CA PRO A 29 -13.58 -7.88 2.01
C PRO A 29 -12.93 -7.62 0.66
N ILE A 30 -13.56 -8.07 -0.42
CA ILE A 30 -13.11 -7.81 -1.77
C ILE A 30 -13.25 -6.30 -1.96
N ASN A 31 -12.12 -5.61 -1.93
CA ASN A 31 -12.10 -4.17 -2.17
C ASN A 31 -12.47 -3.92 -3.63
N THR A 32 -13.72 -3.58 -3.87
CA THR A 32 -14.30 -3.36 -5.20
C THR A 32 -13.88 -2.03 -5.84
N ASP A 33 -13.20 -1.16 -5.09
CA ASP A 33 -12.68 0.10 -5.64
C ASP A 33 -11.57 -0.19 -6.65
N ALA A 34 -11.79 0.19 -7.90
CA ALA A 34 -10.85 -0.02 -9.01
C ALA A 34 -9.46 0.60 -8.75
N ARG A 35 -9.36 1.60 -7.86
CA ARG A 35 -8.10 2.22 -7.45
C ARG A 35 -7.29 1.33 -6.52
N SER A 36 -7.91 0.34 -5.85
CA SER A 36 -7.28 -0.46 -4.78
C SER A 36 -6.01 -1.17 -5.23
N ARG A 37 -5.95 -1.56 -6.49
CA ARG A 37 -4.80 -2.25 -7.09
C ARG A 37 -3.82 -1.31 -7.78
N ARG A 38 -4.12 -0.04 -7.95
CA ARG A 38 -3.28 0.92 -8.66
C ARG A 38 -2.38 1.66 -7.68
N VAL A 39 -1.08 1.63 -7.94
CA VAL A 39 -0.07 2.26 -7.11
C VAL A 39 0.67 3.32 -7.93
N PHE A 40 0.57 4.56 -7.49
CA PHE A 40 1.29 5.67 -8.08
C PHE A 40 2.76 5.61 -7.68
N ILE A 41 3.67 5.77 -8.64
CA ILE A 41 5.11 5.80 -8.41
C ILE A 41 5.63 7.18 -8.79
N THR A 42 6.20 7.88 -7.81
CA THR A 42 6.99 9.08 -8.12
C THR A 42 8.44 8.71 -8.38
N HIS A 43 9.10 9.48 -9.19
CA HIS A 43 10.53 9.34 -9.39
C HIS A 43 11.20 10.72 -9.42
N GLY A 44 12.31 10.83 -8.70
CA GLY A 44 13.19 11.96 -8.86
C GLY A 44 14.06 11.86 -10.13
N LYS A 45 15.24 12.44 -10.10
CA LYS A 45 16.19 12.36 -11.23
C LYS A 45 16.68 10.94 -11.50
N ASN A 46 16.78 10.11 -10.46
CA ASN A 46 17.20 8.72 -10.57
C ASN A 46 16.01 7.82 -10.96
N LYS A 47 16.01 7.34 -12.19
CA LYS A 47 14.96 6.46 -12.73
C LYS A 47 15.26 4.97 -12.54
N ASN A 48 16.41 4.60 -11.98
CA ASN A 48 16.83 3.21 -11.84
C ASN A 48 15.90 2.39 -10.92
N PHE A 49 15.16 3.05 -10.04
CA PHE A 49 14.21 2.41 -9.11
C PHE A 49 12.87 2.04 -9.76
N ILE A 50 12.52 2.65 -10.89
CA ILE A 50 11.18 2.47 -11.50
C ILE A 50 10.94 1.01 -11.88
N GLU A 51 11.83 0.39 -12.64
CA GLU A 51 11.63 -0.98 -13.12
C GLU A 51 11.69 -2.03 -12.01
N PRO A 52 12.61 -1.96 -11.02
CA PRO A 52 12.55 -2.82 -9.85
C PRO A 52 11.23 -2.69 -9.08
N ILE A 53 10.75 -1.47 -8.81
CA ILE A 53 9.49 -1.23 -8.10
C ILE A 53 8.31 -1.82 -8.89
N LYS A 54 8.24 -1.62 -10.21
CA LYS A 54 7.19 -2.21 -11.04
C LYS A 54 7.15 -3.73 -10.94
N LYS A 55 8.32 -4.39 -10.94
CA LYS A 55 8.41 -5.84 -10.77
C LYS A 55 7.88 -6.28 -9.40
N LEU A 56 8.27 -5.59 -8.33
CA LEU A 56 7.81 -5.90 -6.97
C LEU A 56 6.30 -5.73 -6.84
N LEU A 57 5.74 -4.66 -7.40
CA LEU A 57 4.29 -4.45 -7.45
C LEU A 57 3.58 -5.54 -8.25
N GLY A 58 4.17 -5.97 -9.37
CA GLY A 58 3.65 -7.08 -10.17
C GLY A 58 3.55 -8.39 -9.39
N PHE A 59 4.57 -8.73 -8.59
CA PHE A 59 4.51 -9.89 -7.69
C PHE A 59 3.39 -9.77 -6.63
N GLY A 60 3.08 -8.54 -6.21
CA GLY A 60 1.96 -8.25 -5.32
C GLY A 60 0.61 -8.13 -6.03
N GLU A 61 0.52 -8.42 -7.34
CA GLU A 61 -0.67 -8.23 -8.18
C GLU A 61 -1.18 -6.79 -8.22
N LEU A 62 -0.31 -5.82 -8.03
CA LEU A 62 -0.60 -4.40 -8.08
C LEU A 62 -0.19 -3.82 -9.44
N ILE A 63 -0.89 -2.77 -9.85
CA ILE A 63 -0.71 -2.10 -11.14
C ILE A 63 0.08 -0.81 -10.92
N PRO A 64 1.33 -0.73 -11.40
CA PRO A 64 2.13 0.48 -11.27
C PRO A 64 1.63 1.58 -12.22
N VAL A 65 1.51 2.80 -11.70
CA VAL A 65 1.21 4.00 -12.47
C VAL A 65 2.36 4.98 -12.26
N VAL A 66 3.15 5.19 -13.31
CA VAL A 66 4.28 6.12 -13.27
C VAL A 66 3.85 7.42 -13.92
N SER A 67 4.01 8.54 -13.20
CA SER A 67 3.81 9.85 -13.82
C SER A 67 4.90 10.07 -14.88
N VAL A 68 4.49 10.12 -16.11
CA VAL A 68 5.43 10.39 -17.22
C VAL A 68 5.51 11.89 -17.40
N ASP A 69 6.72 12.46 -17.39
CA ASP A 69 7.03 13.85 -17.75
C ASP A 69 6.73 14.17 -19.24
N LYS A 70 5.62 13.69 -19.74
CA LYS A 70 5.17 14.12 -21.06
C LYS A 70 4.52 15.48 -20.89
N GLN A 71 5.20 16.51 -21.35
CA GLN A 71 4.57 17.80 -21.57
C GLN A 71 3.31 17.58 -22.43
N SER A 72 2.17 17.57 -21.79
CA SER A 72 0.90 17.59 -22.48
C SER A 72 0.64 19.06 -22.83
N VAL A 73 0.52 19.35 -24.11
CA VAL A 73 0.23 20.71 -24.59
C VAL A 73 -1.11 21.23 -24.07
N SER A 74 -1.97 20.34 -23.56
CA SER A 74 -3.35 20.64 -23.17
C SER A 74 -3.60 20.73 -21.66
N LYS A 75 -2.63 20.37 -20.80
CA LYS A 75 -2.84 20.36 -19.34
C LYS A 75 -1.55 20.68 -18.59
N PRO A 76 -1.59 21.56 -17.56
CA PRO A 76 -0.44 21.80 -16.69
C PRO A 76 0.07 20.52 -16.03
N VAL A 77 1.39 20.39 -15.87
CA VAL A 77 2.03 19.20 -15.26
C VAL A 77 1.48 18.87 -13.88
N PRO A 78 1.26 19.84 -12.95
CA PRO A 78 0.69 19.55 -11.64
C PRO A 78 -0.70 18.92 -11.70
N ASP A 79 -1.57 19.39 -12.60
CA ASP A 79 -2.93 18.87 -12.75
C ASP A 79 -2.92 17.43 -13.22
N LYS A 80 -2.01 17.10 -14.16
CA LYS A 80 -1.84 15.74 -14.64
C LYS A 80 -1.35 14.80 -13.54
N VAL A 81 -0.36 15.21 -12.75
CA VAL A 81 0.14 14.42 -11.62
C VAL A 81 -0.99 14.15 -10.63
N MET A 82 -1.78 15.17 -10.30
CA MET A 82 -2.91 15.03 -9.37
C MET A 82 -4.01 14.10 -9.92
N ASP A 83 -4.26 14.11 -11.23
CA ASP A 83 -5.23 13.19 -11.83
C ASP A 83 -4.73 11.74 -11.82
N ASP A 84 -3.45 11.52 -12.16
CA ASP A 84 -2.82 10.21 -12.06
C ASP A 84 -2.87 9.68 -10.62
N MET A 85 -2.62 10.54 -9.63
CA MET A 85 -2.72 10.20 -8.22
C MET A 85 -4.17 9.85 -7.82
N ARG A 86 -5.16 10.65 -8.22
CA ARG A 86 -6.59 10.36 -7.94
C ARG A 86 -7.06 9.03 -8.51
N GLY A 87 -6.46 8.60 -9.61
CA GLY A 87 -6.72 7.31 -10.25
C GLY A 87 -6.07 6.11 -9.55
N CYS A 88 -5.32 6.33 -8.45
CA CYS A 88 -4.64 5.30 -7.68
C CYS A 88 -5.19 5.20 -6.26
N GLY A 89 -4.97 4.06 -5.61
CA GLY A 89 -5.36 3.84 -4.22
C GLY A 89 -4.18 3.74 -3.26
N ALA A 90 -2.96 3.90 -3.76
CA ALA A 90 -1.73 3.90 -2.97
C ALA A 90 -0.60 4.61 -3.74
N ALA A 91 0.52 4.88 -3.05
CA ALA A 91 1.71 5.43 -3.69
C ALA A 91 3.02 4.87 -3.14
N ILE A 92 4.06 4.86 -3.98
CA ILE A 92 5.46 4.73 -3.57
C ILE A 92 6.15 6.03 -4.00
N ILE A 93 6.65 6.78 -3.02
CA ILE A 93 7.27 8.08 -3.25
C ILE A 93 8.77 7.96 -3.03
N HIS A 94 9.55 8.17 -4.08
CA HIS A 94 10.99 8.14 -4.02
C HIS A 94 11.54 9.48 -3.53
N VAL A 95 12.23 9.45 -2.39
CA VAL A 95 12.80 10.61 -1.73
C VAL A 95 14.32 10.52 -1.77
N ASP A 96 14.92 11.30 -2.64
CA ASP A 96 16.37 11.40 -2.81
C ASP A 96 16.88 12.81 -2.46
N ALA A 97 18.18 12.93 -2.23
CA ALA A 97 18.87 14.19 -2.07
C ALA A 97 18.83 14.98 -3.38
N GLU A 98 18.27 16.18 -3.39
CA GLU A 98 18.37 17.05 -4.55
C GLU A 98 19.71 17.78 -4.57
N ARG A 99 20.13 18.28 -3.41
CA ARG A 99 21.39 18.99 -3.18
C ARG A 99 21.89 18.74 -1.77
N THR A 100 23.19 18.66 -1.63
CA THR A 100 23.87 18.74 -0.33
C THR A 100 24.52 20.11 -0.22
N LEU A 101 24.20 20.83 0.83
CA LEU A 101 24.78 22.12 1.17
C LEU A 101 25.59 21.94 2.45
N LEU A 102 26.63 22.77 2.63
CA LEU A 102 27.29 22.89 3.92
C LEU A 102 26.66 24.09 4.67
N ASP A 103 26.33 23.88 5.92
CA ASP A 103 25.94 24.97 6.81
C ASP A 103 27.16 25.79 7.26
N ARG A 104 26.96 26.81 8.12
CA ARG A 104 28.05 27.67 8.63
C ARG A 104 29.07 26.90 9.46
N ASP A 105 28.67 25.76 10.02
CA ASP A 105 29.50 24.90 10.88
C ASP A 105 30.10 23.71 10.10
N ALA A 106 30.05 23.77 8.77
CA ALA A 106 30.52 22.73 7.83
C ALA A 106 29.78 21.38 7.94
N ASN A 107 28.56 21.37 8.52
CA ASN A 107 27.72 20.17 8.50
C ASN A 107 27.00 20.06 7.17
N GLU A 108 26.87 18.82 6.68
CA GLU A 108 26.10 18.53 5.47
C GLU A 108 24.60 18.68 5.73
N LEU A 109 23.97 19.58 4.99
CA LEU A 109 22.53 19.75 4.94
C LEU A 109 21.99 19.18 3.64
N THR A 110 21.27 18.09 3.71
CA THR A 110 20.62 17.48 2.55
C THR A 110 19.25 18.08 2.31
N LEU A 111 19.06 18.66 1.14
CA LEU A 111 17.79 19.23 0.71
C LEU A 111 16.99 18.20 -0.11
N VAL A 112 15.75 18.01 0.28
CA VAL A 112 14.76 17.24 -0.48
C VAL A 112 14.13 18.13 -1.54
N ASN A 113 13.82 17.57 -2.70
CA ASN A 113 13.10 18.27 -3.76
C ASN A 113 11.74 18.74 -3.25
N LYS A 114 11.43 20.02 -3.47
CA LYS A 114 10.17 20.62 -3.03
C LYS A 114 8.95 19.95 -3.66
N ASN A 115 9.03 19.46 -4.89
CA ASN A 115 7.93 18.75 -5.54
C ASN A 115 7.60 17.44 -4.84
N VAL A 116 8.62 16.72 -4.36
CA VAL A 116 8.42 15.50 -3.57
C VAL A 116 7.63 15.77 -2.28
N LEU A 117 7.88 16.92 -1.61
CA LEU A 117 7.10 17.29 -0.42
C LEU A 117 5.63 17.56 -0.75
N ILE A 118 5.34 18.15 -1.93
CA ILE A 118 3.95 18.34 -2.41
C ILE A 118 3.31 16.98 -2.69
N GLU A 119 4.01 16.06 -3.34
CA GLU A 119 3.52 14.72 -3.63
C GLU A 119 3.25 13.92 -2.35
N ILE A 120 4.12 14.03 -1.33
CA ILE A 120 3.88 13.43 -0.01
C ILE A 120 2.61 14.00 0.61
N GLY A 121 2.43 15.31 0.61
CA GLY A 121 1.22 15.95 1.13
C GLY A 121 -0.05 15.48 0.40
N ALA A 122 0.00 15.38 -0.92
CA ALA A 122 -1.09 14.84 -1.73
C ALA A 122 -1.38 13.37 -1.40
N ALA A 123 -0.34 12.55 -1.24
CA ALA A 123 -0.50 11.14 -0.87
C ALA A 123 -1.13 10.97 0.52
N MET A 124 -0.75 11.79 1.50
CA MET A 124 -1.37 11.80 2.83
C MET A 124 -2.87 12.10 2.75
N ALA A 125 -3.26 13.07 1.93
CA ALA A 125 -4.66 13.47 1.76
C ALA A 125 -5.48 12.42 0.99
N LEU A 126 -4.92 11.82 -0.07
CA LEU A 126 -5.63 10.90 -0.96
C LEU A 126 -5.66 9.47 -0.47
N TYR A 127 -4.59 9.02 0.19
CA TYR A 127 -4.40 7.60 0.50
C TYR A 127 -4.34 7.29 2.00
N GLY A 128 -4.34 8.30 2.86
CA GLY A 128 -4.18 8.10 4.30
C GLY A 128 -2.84 7.44 4.63
N ARG A 129 -2.87 6.17 5.03
CA ARG A 129 -1.66 5.38 5.33
C ARG A 129 -1.19 4.48 4.19
N ARG A 130 -1.88 4.48 3.06
CA ARG A 130 -1.56 3.60 1.93
C ARG A 130 -0.47 4.20 1.03
N PHE A 131 0.62 4.68 1.61
CA PHE A 131 1.79 5.09 0.84
C PHE A 131 3.09 4.75 1.56
N ILE A 132 4.15 4.59 0.79
CA ILE A 132 5.49 4.22 1.24
C ILE A 132 6.44 5.31 0.78
N LEU A 133 7.31 5.76 1.69
CA LEU A 133 8.44 6.62 1.36
C LEU A 133 9.67 5.75 1.15
N LEU A 134 10.19 5.72 -0.08
CA LEU A 134 11.47 5.08 -0.40
C LEU A 134 12.56 6.13 -0.27
N VAL A 135 13.23 6.17 0.87
CA VAL A 135 14.11 7.27 1.27
C VAL A 135 15.58 6.85 1.18
N ARG A 136 16.39 7.65 0.49
CA ARG A 136 17.84 7.44 0.49
C ARG A 136 18.42 7.67 1.88
N GLU A 137 19.37 6.82 2.29
CA GLU A 137 20.12 7.01 3.53
C GLU A 137 20.81 8.39 3.57
N GLY A 138 20.88 8.99 4.76
CA GLY A 138 21.39 10.36 4.94
C GLY A 138 20.36 11.48 4.64
N VAL A 139 19.25 11.19 3.96
CA VAL A 139 18.20 12.18 3.76
C VAL A 139 17.38 12.34 5.04
N LYS A 140 17.33 13.56 5.55
CA LYS A 140 16.50 13.93 6.71
C LYS A 140 15.14 14.44 6.22
N LEU A 141 14.09 13.74 6.62
CA LEU A 141 12.72 14.21 6.39
C LEU A 141 12.35 15.28 7.43
N PRO A 142 11.47 16.23 7.07
CA PRO A 142 10.86 17.14 8.04
C PRO A 142 10.23 16.38 9.20
N SER A 143 10.26 16.95 10.42
CA SER A 143 9.81 16.27 11.63
C SER A 143 8.35 15.81 11.58
N ASN A 144 7.49 16.55 10.88
CA ASN A 144 6.07 16.20 10.70
C ASN A 144 5.85 15.03 9.74
N LEU A 145 6.87 14.56 9.03
CA LEU A 145 6.83 13.38 8.16
C LEU A 145 7.45 12.15 8.84
N GLN A 146 8.01 12.29 10.04
CA GLN A 146 8.54 11.17 10.81
C GLN A 146 7.38 10.27 11.29
N GLY A 147 7.62 8.96 11.30
CA GLY A 147 6.59 7.97 11.66
C GLY A 147 5.69 7.53 10.51
N LEU A 148 5.89 8.06 9.31
CA LEU A 148 5.32 7.50 8.09
C LEU A 148 6.06 6.22 7.70
N TYR A 149 5.46 5.44 6.81
CA TYR A 149 6.09 4.18 6.38
C TYR A 149 7.33 4.48 5.52
N GLU A 150 8.51 4.34 6.09
CA GLU A 150 9.78 4.59 5.44
C GLU A 150 10.52 3.28 5.13
N VAL A 151 10.92 3.11 3.89
CA VAL A 151 11.90 2.10 3.46
C VAL A 151 13.17 2.84 3.07
N ARG A 152 14.25 2.59 3.78
CA ARG A 152 15.55 3.24 3.51
C ARG A 152 16.44 2.34 2.67
N TYR A 153 17.17 2.97 1.74
CA TYR A 153 18.15 2.31 0.88
C TYR A 153 19.47 3.08 0.87
N SER A 154 20.58 2.37 0.75
CA SER A 154 21.95 2.96 0.85
C SER A 154 22.67 3.06 -0.48
N SER A 155 22.26 2.32 -1.50
CA SER A 155 22.96 2.21 -2.77
C SER A 155 22.29 2.99 -3.92
N VAL A 156 22.90 2.95 -5.11
CA VAL A 156 22.32 3.56 -6.33
C VAL A 156 21.08 2.79 -6.81
N ASN A 157 20.94 1.53 -6.40
CA ASN A 157 19.82 0.64 -6.71
C ASN A 157 19.19 0.13 -5.42
N LEU A 158 18.03 -0.52 -5.48
CA LEU A 158 17.47 -1.25 -4.36
C LEU A 158 18.44 -2.37 -3.95
N ASP A 159 18.96 -2.30 -2.73
CA ASP A 159 19.70 -3.39 -2.10
C ASP A 159 18.74 -4.47 -1.59
N GLY A 160 19.30 -5.62 -1.16
CA GLY A 160 18.49 -6.76 -0.75
C GLY A 160 17.57 -6.47 0.45
N ASP A 161 18.10 -5.73 1.44
CA ASP A 161 17.34 -5.38 2.65
C ASP A 161 16.21 -4.40 2.33
N ALA A 162 16.50 -3.35 1.56
CA ALA A 162 15.48 -2.40 1.09
C ALA A 162 14.40 -3.10 0.24
N THR A 163 14.78 -4.09 -0.56
CA THR A 163 13.85 -4.89 -1.36
C THR A 163 12.89 -5.68 -0.47
N ILE A 164 13.40 -6.36 0.55
CA ILE A 164 12.57 -7.14 1.49
C ILE A 164 11.60 -6.21 2.24
N ARG A 165 12.11 -5.12 2.80
CA ARG A 165 11.27 -4.14 3.51
C ARG A 165 10.22 -3.51 2.60
N LEU A 166 10.55 -3.27 1.34
CA LEU A 166 9.57 -2.74 0.38
C LEU A 166 8.47 -3.74 0.07
N LEU A 167 8.79 -5.04 -0.03
CA LEU A 167 7.79 -6.10 -0.18
C LEU A 167 6.88 -6.20 1.04
N GLU A 168 7.41 -6.13 2.25
CA GLU A 168 6.63 -6.10 3.49
C GLU A 168 5.68 -4.90 3.49
N ALA A 169 6.18 -3.71 3.17
CA ALA A 169 5.39 -2.49 3.07
C ALA A 169 4.28 -2.60 2.02
N ILE A 170 4.56 -3.17 0.86
CA ILE A 170 3.57 -3.42 -0.19
C ILE A 170 2.46 -4.35 0.32
N ASN A 171 2.81 -5.40 1.05
CA ASN A 171 1.82 -6.30 1.64
C ASN A 171 0.96 -5.60 2.69
N ASP A 172 1.54 -4.71 3.48
CA ASP A 172 0.79 -3.98 4.51
C ASP A 172 -0.17 -2.97 3.92
N ILE A 173 0.20 -2.23 2.88
CA ILE A 173 -0.74 -1.31 2.22
C ILE A 173 -1.91 -2.04 1.55
N LYS A 174 -1.74 -3.28 1.13
CA LYS A 174 -2.84 -4.11 0.59
C LYS A 174 -3.93 -4.40 1.63
N LYS A 175 -3.55 -4.53 2.89
CA LYS A 175 -4.47 -4.83 4.00
C LYS A 175 -5.28 -3.61 4.47
N GLN A 176 -4.86 -2.40 4.08
CA GLN A 176 -5.49 -1.17 4.51
C GLN A 176 -6.60 -0.74 3.56
N SER A 177 -7.68 -0.16 4.08
CA SER A 177 -8.76 0.41 3.28
C SER A 177 -8.33 1.73 2.62
N ILE A 178 -8.91 2.04 1.46
CA ILE A 178 -8.74 3.35 0.82
C ILE A 178 -9.63 4.35 1.55
N PRO A 179 -9.14 5.55 1.91
CA PRO A 179 -9.97 6.59 2.49
C PRO A 179 -11.14 6.95 1.57
N GLY A 180 -12.35 7.04 2.13
CA GLY A 180 -13.56 7.38 1.38
C GLY A 180 -14.11 6.26 0.49
N SER A 181 -13.53 5.05 0.50
CA SER A 181 -14.21 3.88 -0.06
C SER A 181 -15.34 3.47 0.88
N LEU A 182 -16.53 3.27 0.33
CA LEU A 182 -17.63 2.67 1.09
C LEU A 182 -17.16 1.31 1.58
N GLN A 183 -17.09 1.14 2.89
CA GLN A 183 -16.96 -0.21 3.46
C GLN A 183 -18.32 -0.89 3.27
N PRO A 184 -18.35 -2.14 2.79
CA PRO A 184 -19.58 -2.90 2.68
C PRO A 184 -20.25 -3.16 4.02
#